data_e05986707d85b21a64cdcb09b8d3bbee
#
_entry.id   e05986707d85b21a64cdcb09b8d3bbee
#
_cell.length_a   1.000
_cell.length_b   1.000
_cell.length_c   1.000
_cell.angle_alpha   90.00
_cell.angle_beta   90.00
_cell.angle_gamma   90.00
#
_symmetry.space_group_name_H-M   'P 1'
#
loop_
_entity.id
_entity.type
_entity.pdbx_description
1 polymer ?
#
loop_
_entity_poly.entity_id
_entity_poly.type
_entity_poly.pdbx_seq_one_letter_code
_entity_poly.pdbx_strand_id
1 'polypeptide(L)'
;MTEEIQDIFDEIRNIMQPDMDCTARYHALDALLLRALKDRTRHSPVDFTHTAARLYWLCKQTGHPSHPLEVFRARAGRIQKGLFLPDGEDEAYDLKAVCEGLAAFYQTHVPEDVQKRLPRHWRPAPAPAEKVPQAKRIRITVHRWDEHFIYGKDHTHPTEQLLKVEYADETDRTFADLKEQLYEGAQLNLLSVKAIKAEGAYPYVLKPEMLVLDPDFLIDITALCACIRPYGYSAYTHLLNKFAPPARSAAIQLGNAANQFLDDCVNENRDLEREETSENEVFRLGSAERERFIQNRDLKRADRACPESAGRERFTQNADGTAEAELYLRSMQNSFRISPLAWSTLPDIDRDFFNRCEMQFHHIRQTVRNSFSAAGIDIRKTEVELEPSFLCEALGLQGRMDLLTRNADKLVELKSGKADEYPYRSPKDEHRLQMALYKEILYYNLDRRHEQVQSYLFYSRYPGLYAVDVPRSHIRRAMALRNAILHIEHRLRRGESRALIDELTEERLNVNGRGDRLYTRYLRPRMMEILTPLHGMRGAGAGYFHRFLTVFRPRATPPVESRR
;
A
#
# COMPACT_ATOMS: atom_id res chain seq x y z
N MET A 1 3.34 30.48 -35.59
CA MET A 1 3.32 29.18 -34.88
C MET A 1 4.73 28.94 -34.41
N THR A 2 4.98 28.74 -33.14
CA THR A 2 6.32 28.42 -32.66
C THR A 2 6.76 27.04 -33.18
N GLU A 3 8.05 26.82 -33.38
CA GLU A 3 8.65 25.57 -33.89
C GLU A 3 8.12 24.36 -33.12
N GLU A 4 8.00 24.47 -31.81
CA GLU A 4 7.47 23.45 -30.89
C GLU A 4 6.00 23.05 -31.17
N ILE A 5 5.14 24.00 -31.56
CA ILE A 5 3.72 23.70 -31.90
C ILE A 5 3.65 23.00 -33.26
N GLN A 6 4.52 23.32 -34.17
CA GLN A 6 4.65 22.69 -35.48
C GLN A 6 5.02 21.20 -35.29
N ASP A 7 6.01 20.93 -34.45
CA ASP A 7 6.46 19.58 -34.11
C ASP A 7 5.35 18.70 -33.54
N ILE A 8 4.49 19.27 -32.66
CA ILE A 8 3.33 18.54 -32.08
C ILE A 8 2.33 18.09 -33.16
N PHE A 9 1.97 18.98 -34.09
CA PHE A 9 1.02 18.62 -35.14
C PHE A 9 1.65 17.77 -36.26
N ASP A 10 2.97 17.84 -36.46
CA ASP A 10 3.70 16.92 -37.33
C ASP A 10 3.72 15.50 -36.71
N GLU A 11 3.89 15.38 -35.39
CA GLU A 11 3.76 14.11 -34.69
C GLU A 11 2.33 13.54 -34.78
N ILE A 12 1.28 14.38 -34.67
CA ILE A 12 -0.11 13.97 -34.90
C ILE A 12 -0.29 13.45 -36.34
N ARG A 13 0.27 14.10 -37.35
CA ARG A 13 0.20 13.64 -38.75
C ARG A 13 0.82 12.25 -38.94
N ASN A 14 1.95 12.01 -38.25
CA ASN A 14 2.59 10.69 -38.25
C ASN A 14 1.73 9.62 -37.55
N ILE A 15 1.08 9.96 -36.42
CA ILE A 15 0.16 9.06 -35.70
C ILE A 15 -1.08 8.74 -36.52
N MET A 16 -1.51 9.65 -37.39
CA MET A 16 -2.67 9.48 -38.28
C MET A 16 -2.39 8.63 -39.54
N GLN A 17 -1.18 8.11 -39.74
CA GLN A 17 -0.86 7.26 -40.87
C GLN A 17 -1.66 5.95 -40.82
N PRO A 18 -2.13 5.44 -42.01
CA PRO A 18 -3.01 4.28 -42.04
C PRO A 18 -2.37 2.96 -41.55
N ASP A 19 -1.06 2.86 -41.63
CA ASP A 19 -0.27 1.69 -41.29
C ASP A 19 0.01 1.53 -39.80
N MET A 20 -0.29 2.55 -38.98
CA MET A 20 -0.12 2.46 -37.55
C MET A 20 -1.24 1.64 -36.89
N ASP A 21 -0.86 0.63 -36.11
CA ASP A 21 -1.79 -0.17 -35.30
C ASP A 21 -2.58 0.70 -34.31
N CYS A 22 -3.85 0.35 -34.08
CA CYS A 22 -4.74 1.07 -33.17
C CYS A 22 -4.16 1.24 -31.76
N THR A 23 -3.63 0.17 -31.19
CA THR A 23 -3.03 0.23 -29.83
C THR A 23 -1.81 1.15 -29.80
N ALA A 24 -0.95 1.07 -30.81
CA ALA A 24 0.21 1.95 -30.96
C ALA A 24 -0.21 3.41 -31.12
N ARG A 25 -1.30 3.67 -31.87
CA ARG A 25 -1.89 5.01 -32.05
C ARG A 25 -2.35 5.61 -30.73
N TYR A 26 -3.09 4.86 -29.92
CA TYR A 26 -3.53 5.31 -28.60
C TYR A 26 -2.36 5.54 -27.63
N HIS A 27 -1.34 4.69 -27.67
CA HIS A 27 -0.12 4.91 -26.90
C HIS A 27 0.59 6.21 -27.27
N ALA A 28 0.73 6.47 -28.57
CA ALA A 28 1.40 7.66 -29.05
C ALA A 28 0.60 8.94 -28.71
N LEU A 29 -0.72 8.94 -28.92
CA LEU A 29 -1.60 10.06 -28.55
C LEU A 29 -1.59 10.34 -27.05
N ASP A 30 -1.63 9.28 -26.22
CA ASP A 30 -1.58 9.44 -24.77
C ASP A 30 -0.22 9.99 -24.29
N ALA A 31 0.87 9.48 -24.85
CA ALA A 31 2.22 9.98 -24.57
C ALA A 31 2.39 11.47 -24.93
N LEU A 32 1.85 11.86 -26.11
CA LEU A 32 1.86 13.24 -26.57
C LEU A 32 1.06 14.15 -25.63
N LEU A 33 -0.16 13.75 -25.26
CA LEU A 33 -1.00 14.49 -24.31
C LEU A 33 -0.33 14.62 -22.94
N LEU A 34 0.26 13.54 -22.43
CA LEU A 34 0.98 13.53 -21.15
C LEU A 34 2.18 14.48 -21.15
N ARG A 35 2.95 14.52 -22.26
CA ARG A 35 4.07 15.42 -22.43
C ARG A 35 3.58 16.88 -22.42
N ALA A 36 2.54 17.20 -23.19
CA ALA A 36 1.94 18.54 -23.24
C ALA A 36 1.42 18.99 -21.87
N LEU A 37 0.73 18.10 -21.14
CA LEU A 37 0.26 18.39 -19.78
C LEU A 37 1.42 18.72 -18.83
N LYS A 38 2.51 17.95 -18.85
CA LYS A 38 3.69 18.21 -18.02
C LYS A 38 4.35 19.54 -18.37
N ASP A 39 4.52 19.80 -19.65
CA ASP A 39 5.15 20.99 -20.15
C ASP A 39 4.35 22.25 -19.79
N ARG A 40 3.06 22.27 -20.12
CA ARG A 40 2.18 23.42 -19.89
C ARG A 40 1.86 23.68 -18.41
N THR A 41 2.10 22.73 -17.54
CA THR A 41 1.94 22.88 -16.07
C THR A 41 3.27 22.99 -15.32
N ARG A 42 4.41 23.07 -16.02
CA ARG A 42 5.75 23.10 -15.43
C ARG A 42 5.95 24.28 -14.46
N HIS A 43 5.39 25.42 -14.78
CA HIS A 43 5.49 26.66 -14.00
C HIS A 43 4.20 27.01 -13.26
N SER A 44 3.29 26.04 -13.11
CA SER A 44 2.05 26.24 -12.34
C SER A 44 2.36 26.50 -10.87
N PRO A 45 1.58 27.38 -10.21
CA PRO A 45 1.67 27.56 -8.76
C PRO A 45 1.11 26.36 -7.97
N VAL A 46 0.45 25.42 -8.66
CA VAL A 46 -0.17 24.23 -8.04
C VAL A 46 0.77 23.03 -8.21
N ASP A 47 0.99 22.29 -7.13
CA ASP A 47 1.69 21.01 -7.17
C ASP A 47 0.68 19.89 -7.44
N PHE A 48 0.84 19.19 -8.56
CA PHE A 48 -0.09 18.15 -9.00
C PHE A 48 0.39 16.77 -8.58
N THR A 49 -0.43 16.05 -7.88
CA THR A 49 -0.16 14.67 -7.43
C THR A 49 -0.39 13.64 -8.55
N HIS A 50 -1.26 13.94 -9.52
CA HIS A 50 -1.58 13.03 -10.62
C HIS A 50 -2.01 13.77 -11.91
N THR A 51 -2.02 13.03 -13.02
CA THR A 51 -2.28 13.56 -14.36
C THR A 51 -3.68 14.13 -14.54
N ALA A 52 -4.70 13.52 -13.91
CA ALA A 52 -6.08 14.01 -14.03
C ALA A 52 -6.26 15.41 -13.43
N ALA A 53 -5.59 15.70 -12.29
CA ALA A 53 -5.59 17.04 -11.71
C ALA A 53 -4.92 18.07 -12.65
N ARG A 54 -3.81 17.70 -13.32
CA ARG A 54 -3.17 18.56 -14.34
C ARG A 54 -4.10 18.86 -15.50
N LEU A 55 -4.76 17.80 -16.02
CA LEU A 55 -5.71 17.92 -17.13
C LEU A 55 -6.85 18.87 -16.76
N TYR A 56 -7.49 18.63 -15.63
CA TYR A 56 -8.61 19.43 -15.17
C TYR A 56 -8.23 20.89 -14.97
N TRP A 57 -7.11 21.15 -14.27
CA TRP A 57 -6.61 22.49 -14.03
C TRP A 57 -6.32 23.23 -15.35
N LEU A 58 -5.63 22.60 -16.29
CA LEU A 58 -5.26 23.21 -17.56
C LEU A 58 -6.49 23.49 -18.44
N CYS A 59 -7.45 22.56 -18.49
CA CYS A 59 -8.74 22.78 -19.16
C CYS A 59 -9.48 23.99 -18.58
N LYS A 60 -9.48 24.14 -17.25
CA LYS A 60 -10.10 25.29 -16.58
C LYS A 60 -9.40 26.60 -16.93
N GLN A 61 -8.05 26.61 -16.98
CA GLN A 61 -7.28 27.80 -17.34
C GLN A 61 -7.49 28.22 -18.81
N THR A 62 -7.68 27.27 -19.71
CA THR A 62 -7.83 27.52 -21.15
C THR A 62 -9.29 27.65 -21.60
N GLY A 63 -10.25 27.39 -20.70
CA GLY A 63 -11.68 27.35 -21.04
C GLY A 63 -12.08 26.17 -21.92
N HIS A 64 -11.20 25.17 -22.09
CA HIS A 64 -11.49 23.99 -22.89
C HIS A 64 -12.31 22.96 -22.07
N PRO A 65 -13.34 22.30 -22.65
CA PRO A 65 -14.09 21.27 -21.93
C PRO A 65 -13.20 20.05 -21.61
N SER A 66 -13.15 19.65 -20.34
CA SER A 66 -12.31 18.52 -19.91
C SER A 66 -12.88 17.16 -20.32
N HIS A 67 -14.20 17.04 -20.44
CA HIS A 67 -14.90 15.78 -20.67
C HIS A 67 -14.39 14.96 -21.86
N PRO A 68 -14.18 15.51 -23.09
CA PRO A 68 -13.65 14.73 -24.21
C PRO A 68 -12.28 14.10 -23.93
N LEU A 69 -11.40 14.84 -23.28
CA LEU A 69 -10.07 14.36 -22.89
C LEU A 69 -10.12 13.33 -21.76
N GLU A 70 -11.06 13.47 -20.84
CA GLU A 70 -11.30 12.46 -19.78
C GLU A 70 -11.76 11.13 -20.39
N VAL A 71 -12.68 11.16 -21.36
CA VAL A 71 -13.15 9.97 -22.10
C VAL A 71 -11.98 9.32 -22.84
N PHE A 72 -11.21 10.11 -23.61
CA PHE A 72 -10.02 9.59 -24.31
C PHE A 72 -9.05 8.91 -23.31
N ARG A 73 -8.71 9.56 -22.21
CA ARG A 73 -7.77 9.02 -21.21
C ARG A 73 -8.27 7.71 -20.58
N ALA A 74 -9.55 7.65 -20.22
CA ALA A 74 -10.16 6.43 -19.68
C ALA A 74 -10.12 5.28 -20.69
N ARG A 75 -10.39 5.59 -21.96
CA ARG A 75 -10.36 4.62 -23.07
C ARG A 75 -8.94 4.14 -23.37
N ALA A 76 -7.97 5.06 -23.47
CA ALA A 76 -6.56 4.74 -23.67
C ALA A 76 -6.03 3.79 -22.59
N GLY A 77 -6.34 4.05 -21.32
CA GLY A 77 -5.95 3.17 -20.21
C GLY A 77 -6.58 1.77 -20.28
N ARG A 78 -7.77 1.60 -20.84
CA ARG A 78 -8.41 0.29 -21.04
C ARG A 78 -7.82 -0.46 -22.24
N ILE A 79 -7.48 0.26 -23.33
CA ILE A 79 -6.82 -0.32 -24.52
C ILE A 79 -5.44 -0.83 -24.14
N GLN A 80 -4.65 -0.07 -23.39
CA GLN A 80 -3.33 -0.46 -22.90
C GLN A 80 -3.36 -1.75 -22.06
N LYS A 81 -4.48 -1.99 -21.36
CA LYS A 81 -4.70 -3.20 -20.56
C LYS A 81 -5.33 -4.36 -21.33
N GLY A 82 -5.59 -4.19 -22.62
CA GLY A 82 -6.30 -5.18 -23.45
C GLY A 82 -7.78 -5.38 -23.08
N LEU A 83 -8.39 -4.41 -22.36
CA LEU A 83 -9.76 -4.50 -21.84
C LEU A 83 -10.80 -3.84 -22.75
N PHE A 84 -10.38 -3.21 -23.84
CA PHE A 84 -11.25 -2.50 -24.77
C PHE A 84 -10.60 -2.44 -26.16
N LEU A 85 -11.41 -2.63 -27.20
CA LEU A 85 -11.04 -2.41 -28.59
C LEU A 85 -11.95 -1.32 -29.15
N PRO A 86 -11.42 -0.14 -29.54
CA PRO A 86 -12.23 0.96 -30.08
C PRO A 86 -12.69 0.65 -31.48
N ASP A 87 -13.83 1.19 -31.85
CA ASP A 87 -14.25 1.25 -33.25
C ASP A 87 -13.68 2.50 -33.95
N GLY A 88 -13.85 2.58 -35.28
CA GLY A 88 -13.33 3.71 -36.06
C GLY A 88 -13.99 5.06 -35.69
N GLU A 89 -15.22 5.04 -35.17
CA GLU A 89 -15.90 6.24 -34.70
C GLU A 89 -15.30 6.72 -33.35
N ASP A 90 -15.05 5.78 -32.45
CA ASP A 90 -14.34 6.04 -31.17
C ASP A 90 -12.96 6.67 -31.43
N GLU A 91 -12.18 6.07 -32.35
CA GLU A 91 -10.86 6.60 -32.72
C GLU A 91 -10.93 8.04 -33.25
N ALA A 92 -11.93 8.33 -34.11
CA ALA A 92 -12.09 9.65 -34.70
C ALA A 92 -12.44 10.74 -33.66
N TYR A 93 -13.32 10.45 -32.71
CA TYR A 93 -13.68 11.38 -31.64
C TYR A 93 -12.56 11.53 -30.61
N ASP A 94 -11.82 10.47 -30.30
CA ASP A 94 -10.67 10.53 -29.40
C ASP A 94 -9.52 11.34 -29.99
N LEU A 95 -9.26 11.17 -31.30
CA LEU A 95 -8.30 12.00 -32.01
C LEU A 95 -8.72 13.47 -32.00
N LYS A 96 -10.00 13.75 -32.25
CA LYS A 96 -10.56 15.11 -32.16
C LYS A 96 -10.33 15.72 -30.78
N ALA A 97 -10.62 14.96 -29.71
CA ALA A 97 -10.43 15.42 -28.34
C ALA A 97 -8.98 15.83 -28.07
N VAL A 98 -8.02 14.99 -28.48
CA VAL A 98 -6.59 15.28 -28.29
C VAL A 98 -6.16 16.48 -29.12
N CYS A 99 -6.55 16.58 -30.40
CA CYS A 99 -6.18 17.71 -31.28
C CYS A 99 -6.71 19.04 -30.75
N GLU A 100 -8.00 19.11 -30.41
CA GLU A 100 -8.62 20.35 -29.89
C GLU A 100 -8.07 20.71 -28.49
N GLY A 101 -7.83 19.71 -27.63
CA GLY A 101 -7.21 19.92 -26.33
C GLY A 101 -5.80 20.49 -26.44
N LEU A 102 -4.94 19.89 -27.27
CA LEU A 102 -3.59 20.39 -27.51
C LEU A 102 -3.61 21.81 -28.10
N ALA A 103 -4.48 22.07 -29.10
CA ALA A 103 -4.64 23.40 -29.66
C ALA A 103 -5.01 24.44 -28.58
N ALA A 104 -5.94 24.09 -27.69
CA ALA A 104 -6.32 24.95 -26.56
C ALA A 104 -5.17 25.17 -25.57
N PHE A 105 -4.41 24.12 -25.22
CA PHE A 105 -3.30 24.20 -24.26
C PHE A 105 -2.14 25.07 -24.75
N TYR A 106 -1.90 25.08 -26.05
CA TYR A 106 -0.87 25.90 -26.69
C TYR A 106 -1.43 27.23 -27.28
N GLN A 107 -2.71 27.52 -27.01
CA GLN A 107 -3.40 28.75 -27.50
C GLN A 107 -3.24 28.94 -29.01
N THR A 108 -3.49 27.88 -29.77
CA THR A 108 -3.41 27.81 -31.23
C THR A 108 -4.66 27.20 -31.83
N HIS A 109 -4.68 27.02 -33.15
CA HIS A 109 -5.74 26.34 -33.88
C HIS A 109 -5.24 25.00 -34.42
N VAL A 110 -6.14 24.03 -34.54
CA VAL A 110 -5.83 22.79 -35.23
C VAL A 110 -5.57 23.10 -36.70
N PRO A 111 -4.44 22.67 -37.31
CA PRO A 111 -4.14 22.89 -38.71
C PRO A 111 -5.26 22.38 -39.63
N GLU A 112 -5.51 23.10 -40.74
CA GLU A 112 -6.64 22.79 -41.63
C GLU A 112 -6.61 21.38 -42.24
N ASP A 113 -5.43 20.86 -42.55
CA ASP A 113 -5.25 19.50 -43.08
C ASP A 113 -5.60 18.42 -42.03
N VAL A 114 -5.30 18.64 -40.76
CA VAL A 114 -5.71 17.79 -39.64
C VAL A 114 -7.22 17.95 -39.40
N GLN A 115 -7.71 19.21 -39.33
CA GLN A 115 -9.11 19.53 -39.08
C GLN A 115 -10.06 18.86 -40.10
N LYS A 116 -9.68 18.77 -41.39
CA LYS A 116 -10.47 18.11 -42.44
C LYS A 116 -10.66 16.61 -42.21
N ARG A 117 -9.81 15.98 -41.41
CA ARG A 117 -9.88 14.54 -41.08
C ARG A 117 -10.65 14.26 -39.77
N LEU A 118 -11.02 15.30 -39.03
CA LEU A 118 -11.73 15.16 -37.75
C LEU A 118 -13.25 15.25 -37.97
N PRO A 119 -14.06 14.60 -37.09
CA PRO A 119 -15.52 14.72 -37.12
C PRO A 119 -15.96 16.19 -36.94
N ARG A 120 -16.92 16.65 -37.74
CA ARG A 120 -17.44 18.04 -37.66
C ARG A 120 -18.17 18.30 -36.35
N HIS A 121 -18.93 17.34 -35.86
CA HIS A 121 -19.75 17.45 -34.65
C HIS A 121 -19.26 16.48 -33.60
N TRP A 122 -19.54 16.78 -32.33
CA TRP A 122 -19.34 15.85 -31.23
C TRP A 122 -20.49 14.81 -31.20
N ARG A 123 -20.17 13.60 -30.71
CA ARG A 123 -21.16 12.57 -30.43
C ARG A 123 -22.13 13.07 -29.36
N PRO A 124 -23.46 12.91 -29.52
CA PRO A 124 -24.40 13.22 -28.46
C PRO A 124 -24.11 12.39 -27.22
N ALA A 125 -24.26 12.99 -26.05
CA ALA A 125 -24.06 12.29 -24.77
C ALA A 125 -25.00 11.06 -24.69
N PRO A 126 -24.51 9.89 -24.27
CA PRO A 126 -25.37 8.73 -24.07
C PRO A 126 -26.43 9.02 -23.00
N ALA A 127 -27.63 8.46 -23.19
CA ALA A 127 -28.70 8.58 -22.21
C ALA A 127 -28.25 8.00 -20.84
N PRO A 128 -28.63 8.61 -19.70
CA PRO A 128 -28.24 8.11 -18.38
C PRO A 128 -28.71 6.67 -18.20
N ALA A 129 -27.83 5.81 -17.72
CA ALA A 129 -28.16 4.42 -17.45
C ALA A 129 -29.21 4.32 -16.32
N GLU A 130 -30.32 3.59 -16.54
CA GLU A 130 -31.39 3.37 -15.55
C GLU A 130 -30.97 2.51 -14.34
N LYS A 131 -29.81 1.86 -14.36
CA LYS A 131 -29.36 0.97 -13.28
C LYS A 131 -28.72 1.76 -12.14
N VAL A 132 -29.26 1.53 -10.94
CA VAL A 132 -28.66 2.02 -9.68
C VAL A 132 -27.24 1.50 -9.59
N PRO A 133 -26.23 2.36 -9.53
CA PRO A 133 -24.85 1.89 -9.47
C PRO A 133 -24.56 1.29 -8.09
N GLN A 134 -24.46 -0.04 -8.05
CA GLN A 134 -23.90 -0.75 -6.91
C GLN A 134 -22.53 -1.28 -7.34
N ALA A 135 -21.48 -0.89 -6.67
CA ALA A 135 -20.14 -1.30 -7.07
C ALA A 135 -19.25 -1.53 -5.85
N LYS A 136 -18.38 -2.52 -5.99
CA LYS A 136 -17.30 -2.77 -5.03
C LYS A 136 -16.38 -1.55 -4.91
N ARG A 137 -16.10 -0.87 -6.05
CA ARG A 137 -15.28 0.33 -6.15
C ARG A 137 -15.74 1.19 -7.31
N ILE A 138 -15.87 2.50 -7.07
CA ILE A 138 -15.99 3.53 -8.10
C ILE A 138 -14.86 4.54 -7.85
N ARG A 139 -14.12 4.90 -8.89
CA ARG A 139 -13.12 5.96 -8.81
C ARG A 139 -13.68 7.21 -9.46
N ILE A 140 -13.67 8.32 -8.72
CA ILE A 140 -14.14 9.61 -9.22
C ILE A 140 -13.03 10.66 -9.25
N THR A 141 -13.18 11.63 -10.16
CA THR A 141 -12.43 12.89 -10.12
C THR A 141 -13.31 13.95 -9.49
N VAL A 142 -12.86 14.55 -8.39
CA VAL A 142 -13.60 15.55 -7.61
C VAL A 142 -13.65 16.88 -8.37
N HIS A 143 -14.84 17.44 -8.53
CA HIS A 143 -15.08 18.75 -9.14
C HIS A 143 -15.43 19.83 -8.14
N ARG A 144 -16.29 19.52 -7.16
CA ARG A 144 -16.68 20.39 -6.07
C ARG A 144 -17.20 19.59 -4.90
N TRP A 145 -17.29 20.19 -3.75
CA TRP A 145 -17.87 19.60 -2.52
C TRP A 145 -18.48 20.66 -1.62
N ASP A 146 -19.32 20.22 -0.71
CA ASP A 146 -19.91 21.02 0.35
C ASP A 146 -19.76 20.30 1.71
N GLU A 147 -20.55 20.66 2.73
CA GLU A 147 -20.45 20.07 4.08
C GLU A 147 -20.78 18.57 4.13
N HIS A 148 -21.58 18.06 3.20
CA HIS A 148 -22.14 16.71 3.22
C HIS A 148 -21.83 15.91 1.95
N PHE A 149 -21.66 16.58 0.82
CA PHE A 149 -21.61 15.95 -0.50
C PHE A 149 -20.38 16.33 -1.28
N ILE A 150 -19.86 15.33 -2.01
CA ILE A 150 -18.85 15.48 -3.03
C ILE A 150 -19.51 15.29 -4.39
N TYR A 151 -19.14 16.13 -5.36
CA TYR A 151 -19.60 16.06 -6.74
C TYR A 151 -18.40 15.79 -7.63
N GLY A 152 -18.44 14.68 -8.36
CA GLY A 152 -17.33 14.27 -9.20
C GLY A 152 -17.78 13.44 -10.40
N LYS A 153 -16.88 13.22 -11.33
CA LYS A 153 -17.10 12.37 -12.49
C LYS A 153 -16.48 10.98 -12.27
N ASP A 154 -17.17 9.95 -12.76
CA ASP A 154 -16.57 8.62 -12.82
C ASP A 154 -15.31 8.68 -13.68
N HIS A 155 -14.18 8.24 -13.12
CA HIS A 155 -12.88 8.26 -13.80
C HIS A 155 -12.80 7.19 -14.89
N THR A 156 -13.50 6.07 -14.73
CA THR A 156 -13.49 4.94 -15.66
C THR A 156 -14.47 5.14 -16.81
N HIS A 157 -15.63 5.72 -16.50
CA HIS A 157 -16.71 5.98 -17.45
C HIS A 157 -17.19 7.42 -17.31
N PRO A 158 -16.39 8.41 -17.75
CA PRO A 158 -16.75 9.80 -17.59
C PRO A 158 -18.06 10.13 -18.32
N THR A 159 -18.98 10.78 -17.61
CA THR A 159 -20.22 11.33 -18.16
C THR A 159 -20.23 12.85 -17.93
N GLU A 160 -21.08 13.58 -18.67
CA GLU A 160 -21.24 15.01 -18.41
C GLU A 160 -21.88 15.28 -17.05
N GLN A 161 -22.77 14.38 -16.61
CA GLN A 161 -23.44 14.49 -15.32
C GLN A 161 -22.49 14.10 -14.19
N LEU A 162 -22.42 14.94 -13.15
CA LEU A 162 -21.67 14.65 -11.95
C LEU A 162 -22.41 13.61 -11.10
N LEU A 163 -21.65 12.72 -10.48
CA LEU A 163 -22.11 11.86 -9.41
C LEU A 163 -22.19 12.67 -8.11
N LYS A 164 -23.24 12.48 -7.35
CA LYS A 164 -23.42 13.06 -6.01
C LYS A 164 -23.10 11.99 -4.97
N VAL A 165 -22.12 12.24 -4.11
CA VAL A 165 -21.59 11.30 -3.11
C VAL A 165 -21.74 11.89 -1.73
N GLU A 166 -22.45 11.21 -0.85
CA GLU A 166 -22.56 11.59 0.56
C GLU A 166 -21.35 11.05 1.33
N TYR A 167 -20.58 11.93 1.98
CA TYR A 167 -19.36 11.58 2.71
C TYR A 167 -19.45 11.85 4.21
N ALA A 168 -20.40 12.66 4.64
CA ALA A 168 -20.71 12.93 6.03
C ALA A 168 -22.19 13.26 6.19
N ASP A 169 -22.81 12.79 7.27
CA ASP A 169 -24.15 13.16 7.68
C ASP A 169 -24.18 13.46 9.20
N GLU A 170 -25.37 13.73 9.77
CA GLU A 170 -25.50 14.02 11.20
C GLU A 170 -25.12 12.85 12.10
N THR A 171 -25.23 11.62 11.60
CA THR A 171 -25.00 10.37 12.35
C THR A 171 -23.62 9.78 12.13
N ASP A 172 -23.02 10.01 10.95
CA ASP A 172 -21.73 9.47 10.56
C ASP A 172 -20.79 10.57 10.07
N ARG A 173 -19.87 10.93 10.93
CA ARG A 173 -18.86 11.96 10.69
C ARG A 173 -17.45 11.39 10.49
N THR A 174 -17.33 10.08 10.23
CA THR A 174 -16.02 9.42 10.11
C THR A 174 -15.10 10.09 9.08
N PHE A 175 -15.68 10.57 7.97
CA PHE A 175 -14.94 11.23 6.89
C PHE A 175 -15.18 12.74 6.81
N ALA A 176 -15.74 13.38 7.85
CA ALA A 176 -16.07 14.82 7.83
C ALA A 176 -14.84 15.70 7.56
N ASP A 177 -13.67 15.34 8.08
CA ASP A 177 -12.41 16.06 7.88
C ASP A 177 -11.93 16.03 6.42
N LEU A 178 -12.50 15.15 5.58
CA LEU A 178 -12.19 15.08 4.16
C LEU A 178 -12.45 16.42 3.45
N LYS A 179 -13.42 17.21 3.94
CA LYS A 179 -13.73 18.56 3.45
C LYS A 179 -12.48 19.45 3.35
N GLU A 180 -11.59 19.40 4.35
CA GLU A 180 -10.36 20.20 4.39
C GLU A 180 -9.22 19.58 3.58
N GLN A 181 -9.33 18.31 3.25
CA GLN A 181 -8.31 17.55 2.54
C GLN A 181 -8.52 17.53 1.02
N LEU A 182 -9.77 17.74 0.58
CA LEU A 182 -10.15 17.73 -0.83
C LEU A 182 -9.60 18.94 -1.59
N TYR A 183 -9.42 18.76 -2.88
CA TYR A 183 -9.09 19.80 -3.84
C TYR A 183 -9.70 19.46 -5.21
N GLU A 184 -9.92 20.44 -6.05
CA GLU A 184 -10.46 20.23 -7.39
C GLU A 184 -9.51 19.35 -8.22
N GLY A 185 -10.05 18.30 -8.84
CA GLY A 185 -9.29 17.32 -9.60
C GLY A 185 -8.70 16.20 -8.76
N ALA A 186 -8.92 16.17 -7.42
CA ALA A 186 -8.53 15.05 -6.57
C ALA A 186 -9.13 13.74 -7.08
N GLN A 187 -8.39 12.65 -6.98
CA GLN A 187 -8.91 11.31 -7.24
C GLN A 187 -9.44 10.72 -5.93
N LEU A 188 -10.61 10.13 -5.99
CA LEU A 188 -11.25 9.53 -4.83
C LEU A 188 -11.80 8.15 -5.18
N ASN A 189 -11.36 7.11 -4.48
CA ASN A 189 -12.02 5.81 -4.53
C ASN A 189 -13.18 5.79 -3.54
N LEU A 190 -14.34 5.47 -4.05
CA LEU A 190 -15.55 5.15 -3.30
C LEU A 190 -15.60 3.63 -3.18
N LEU A 191 -15.63 3.10 -1.97
CA LEU A 191 -15.57 1.67 -1.72
C LEU A 191 -16.89 1.17 -1.12
N SER A 192 -17.33 -0.03 -1.55
CA SER A 192 -18.59 -0.67 -1.12
C SER A 192 -19.78 0.28 -1.25
N VAL A 193 -19.98 0.79 -2.47
CA VAL A 193 -20.94 1.86 -2.77
C VAL A 193 -22.38 1.33 -2.80
N LYS A 194 -23.26 1.99 -2.05
CA LYS A 194 -24.71 1.86 -2.17
C LYS A 194 -25.27 3.13 -2.80
N ALA A 195 -26.17 2.99 -3.76
CA ALA A 195 -26.88 4.13 -4.32
C ALA A 195 -28.30 4.21 -3.76
N ILE A 196 -28.74 5.42 -3.46
CA ILE A 196 -30.08 5.73 -2.97
C ILE A 196 -30.74 6.61 -4.02
N LYS A 197 -31.96 6.25 -4.46
CA LYS A 197 -32.73 7.11 -5.35
C LYS A 197 -33.01 8.45 -4.67
N ALA A 198 -32.82 9.53 -5.41
CA ALA A 198 -33.05 10.88 -4.96
C ALA A 198 -33.88 11.63 -5.98
N GLU A 199 -34.67 12.59 -5.53
CA GLU A 199 -35.42 13.49 -6.40
C GLU A 199 -34.58 14.70 -6.79
N GLY A 200 -34.77 15.22 -7.99
CA GLY A 200 -34.09 16.44 -8.46
C GLY A 200 -33.01 16.18 -9.51
N ALA A 201 -32.01 17.07 -9.56
CA ALA A 201 -30.96 17.06 -10.59
C ALA A 201 -30.05 15.82 -10.58
N TYR A 202 -30.02 15.11 -9.47
CA TYR A 202 -29.20 13.90 -9.29
C TYR A 202 -30.12 12.71 -9.01
N PRO A 203 -30.28 11.75 -9.95
CA PRO A 203 -31.20 10.64 -9.78
C PRO A 203 -30.81 9.68 -8.64
N TYR A 204 -29.55 9.73 -8.23
CA TYR A 204 -29.00 8.92 -7.15
C TYR A 204 -28.02 9.71 -6.28
N VAL A 205 -28.01 9.39 -5.00
CA VAL A 205 -26.93 9.74 -4.05
C VAL A 205 -26.16 8.48 -3.74
N LEU A 206 -24.86 8.52 -3.97
CA LEU A 206 -23.95 7.42 -3.67
C LEU A 206 -23.52 7.50 -2.21
N LYS A 207 -23.67 6.40 -1.46
CA LYS A 207 -23.19 6.24 -0.08
C LYS A 207 -22.09 5.18 -0.05
N PRO A 208 -20.82 5.57 -0.11
CA PRO A 208 -19.71 4.65 0.07
C PRO A 208 -19.52 4.29 1.54
N GLU A 209 -19.10 3.07 1.80
CA GLU A 209 -18.70 2.67 3.16
C GLU A 209 -17.37 3.31 3.56
N MET A 210 -16.44 3.43 2.59
CA MET A 210 -15.13 4.04 2.79
C MET A 210 -14.75 4.94 1.62
N LEU A 211 -13.97 5.96 1.91
CA LEU A 211 -13.48 6.96 0.98
C LEU A 211 -11.94 7.00 1.05
N VAL A 212 -11.29 6.88 -0.11
CA VAL A 212 -9.81 6.84 -0.21
C VAL A 212 -9.35 7.95 -1.15
N LEU A 213 -8.79 8.99 -0.57
CA LEU A 213 -8.25 10.14 -1.29
C LEU A 213 -6.91 9.76 -1.94
N ASP A 214 -6.73 10.16 -3.21
CA ASP A 214 -5.54 9.91 -4.02
C ASP A 214 -4.97 8.49 -3.81
N PRO A 215 -5.70 7.45 -4.23
CA PRO A 215 -5.39 6.06 -3.90
C PRO A 215 -4.08 5.56 -4.52
N ASP A 216 -3.53 6.27 -5.49
CA ASP A 216 -2.23 5.96 -6.10
C ASP A 216 -1.05 6.29 -5.17
N PHE A 217 -1.30 7.08 -4.12
CA PHE A 217 -0.33 7.30 -3.06
C PHE A 217 -0.46 6.19 -2.02
N LEU A 218 0.48 5.24 -2.05
CA LEU A 218 0.46 4.09 -1.16
C LEU A 218 1.08 4.42 0.19
N ILE A 219 0.33 4.21 1.26
CA ILE A 219 0.81 4.31 2.64
C ILE A 219 1.07 2.90 3.16
N ASP A 220 2.21 2.70 3.80
CA ASP A 220 2.54 1.43 4.46
C ASP A 220 1.62 1.19 5.67
N ILE A 221 1.07 -0.04 5.75
CA ILE A 221 0.14 -0.42 6.83
C ILE A 221 0.81 -0.31 8.20
N THR A 222 2.08 -0.67 8.32
CA THR A 222 2.80 -0.56 9.59
C THR A 222 2.94 0.89 10.01
N ALA A 223 3.23 1.80 9.06
CA ALA A 223 3.30 3.23 9.31
C ALA A 223 1.92 3.82 9.70
N LEU A 224 0.85 3.38 9.06
CA LEU A 224 -0.52 3.75 9.41
C LEU A 224 -0.88 3.27 10.83
N CYS A 225 -0.64 2.00 11.14
CA CYS A 225 -0.92 1.42 12.45
C CYS A 225 -0.06 2.03 13.56
N ALA A 226 1.16 2.49 13.25
CA ALA A 226 1.99 3.23 14.19
C ALA A 226 1.38 4.57 14.64
N CYS A 227 0.38 5.10 13.91
CA CYS A 227 -0.36 6.31 14.29
C CYS A 227 -1.53 6.04 15.24
N ILE A 228 -1.78 4.77 15.57
CA ILE A 228 -2.82 4.34 16.50
C ILE A 228 -2.19 4.13 17.85
N ARG A 229 -2.49 5.01 18.77
CA ARG A 229 -1.89 5.01 20.10
C ARG A 229 -2.96 4.94 21.19
N PRO A 230 -2.63 4.48 22.39
CA PRO A 230 -3.58 4.49 23.52
C PRO A 230 -4.11 5.89 23.85
N TYR A 231 -3.40 6.94 23.42
CA TYR A 231 -3.78 8.35 23.59
C TYR A 231 -4.47 8.97 22.36
N GLY A 232 -4.82 8.17 21.35
CA GLY A 232 -5.66 8.56 20.22
C GLY A 232 -5.09 8.19 18.85
N TYR A 233 -5.92 8.40 17.83
CA TYR A 233 -5.56 8.26 16.42
C TYR A 233 -5.17 9.63 15.90
N SER A 234 -3.93 9.82 15.49
CA SER A 234 -3.45 11.12 15.03
C SER A 234 -2.50 10.98 13.85
N ALA A 235 -2.83 11.66 12.75
CA ALA A 235 -1.94 11.77 11.59
C ALA A 235 -0.63 12.52 11.93
N TYR A 236 -0.65 13.38 12.94
CA TYR A 236 0.57 14.05 13.44
C TYR A 236 1.57 13.08 14.06
N THR A 237 1.14 11.88 14.49
CA THR A 237 2.06 10.81 14.90
C THR A 237 2.92 10.33 13.72
N HIS A 238 2.38 10.30 12.49
CA HIS A 238 3.16 10.02 11.29
C HIS A 238 4.24 11.09 11.08
N LEU A 239 3.90 12.35 11.24
CA LEU A 239 4.84 13.47 11.13
C LEU A 239 5.91 13.40 12.23
N LEU A 240 5.51 13.13 13.48
CA LEU A 240 6.44 12.94 14.61
C LEU A 240 7.45 11.82 14.33
N ASN A 241 6.97 10.67 13.81
CA ASN A 241 7.80 9.53 13.49
C ASN A 241 8.82 9.81 12.37
N LYS A 242 8.53 10.74 11.45
CA LYS A 242 9.50 11.19 10.43
C LYS A 242 10.70 11.94 11.03
N PHE A 243 10.52 12.61 12.15
CA PHE A 243 11.58 13.34 12.87
C PHE A 243 12.24 12.51 13.96
N ALA A 244 11.63 11.38 14.33
CA ALA A 244 12.22 10.48 15.28
C ALA A 244 13.55 9.92 14.75
N PRO A 245 14.61 9.86 15.58
CA PRO A 245 15.83 9.17 15.19
C PRO A 245 15.50 7.71 14.84
N PRO A 246 16.18 7.13 13.84
CA PRO A 246 15.94 5.74 13.48
C PRO A 246 16.13 4.86 14.73
N ALA A 247 15.06 4.14 15.06
CA ALA A 247 15.08 3.27 16.23
C ALA A 247 16.08 2.13 16.00
N ARG A 248 17.25 2.21 16.68
CA ARG A 248 18.18 1.11 16.78
C ARG A 248 18.04 0.56 18.20
N SER A 249 17.47 -0.63 18.33
CA SER A 249 17.27 -1.21 19.66
C SER A 249 17.35 -2.74 19.59
N ALA A 250 17.75 -3.34 20.70
CA ALA A 250 17.71 -4.78 20.87
C ALA A 250 16.31 -5.36 20.61
N ALA A 251 15.23 -4.60 20.86
CA ALA A 251 13.87 -5.03 20.57
C ALA A 251 13.60 -5.23 19.07
N ILE A 252 14.17 -4.38 18.20
CA ILE A 252 14.07 -4.53 16.74
C ILE A 252 14.86 -5.76 16.28
N GLN A 253 16.07 -5.95 16.82
CA GLN A 253 16.87 -7.14 16.48
C GLN A 253 16.22 -8.43 16.96
N LEU A 254 15.55 -8.41 18.11
CA LEU A 254 14.75 -9.54 18.58
C LEU A 254 13.56 -9.83 17.62
N GLY A 255 12.94 -8.78 17.06
CA GLY A 255 11.91 -8.91 16.04
C GLY A 255 12.43 -9.56 14.76
N ASN A 256 13.56 -9.08 14.27
CA ASN A 256 14.22 -9.64 13.07
C ASN A 256 14.60 -11.10 13.27
N ALA A 257 15.17 -11.44 14.46
CA ALA A 257 15.50 -12.82 14.81
C ALA A 257 14.24 -13.70 14.88
N ALA A 258 13.15 -13.20 15.46
CA ALA A 258 11.90 -13.94 15.58
C ALA A 258 11.28 -14.24 14.20
N ASN A 259 11.31 -13.30 13.25
CA ASN A 259 10.88 -13.54 11.87
C ASN A 259 11.75 -14.60 11.20
N GLN A 260 13.08 -14.52 11.34
CA GLN A 260 13.98 -15.54 10.83
C GLN A 260 13.70 -16.93 11.43
N PHE A 261 13.37 -17.01 12.72
CA PHE A 261 13.01 -18.25 13.37
C PHE A 261 11.72 -18.85 12.80
N LEU A 262 10.72 -18.02 12.52
CA LEU A 262 9.47 -18.47 11.89
C LEU A 262 9.75 -19.03 10.50
N ASP A 263 10.51 -18.30 9.69
CA ASP A 263 10.87 -18.68 8.32
C ASP A 263 11.61 -20.02 8.31
N ASP A 264 12.62 -20.17 9.16
CA ASP A 264 13.43 -21.38 9.21
C ASP A 264 12.63 -22.59 9.75
N CYS A 265 11.75 -22.38 10.76
CA CYS A 265 10.86 -23.44 11.26
C CYS A 265 9.83 -23.91 10.21
N VAL A 266 9.31 -22.98 9.38
CA VAL A 266 8.40 -23.34 8.28
C VAL A 266 9.14 -24.06 7.17
N ASN A 267 10.35 -23.62 6.81
CA ASN A 267 11.15 -24.21 5.74
C ASN A 267 11.70 -25.60 6.13
N GLU A 268 12.08 -25.80 7.39
CA GLU A 268 12.49 -27.13 7.88
C GLU A 268 11.39 -28.18 7.64
N ASN A 269 10.16 -27.85 7.96
CA ASN A 269 9.03 -28.76 7.73
C ASN A 269 8.81 -29.05 6.23
N ARG A 270 9.03 -28.09 5.36
CA ARG A 270 8.96 -28.29 3.89
C ARG A 270 10.07 -29.19 3.35
N ASP A 271 11.26 -29.10 3.90
CA ASP A 271 12.41 -29.94 3.48
C ASP A 271 12.20 -31.41 3.90
N LEU A 272 11.67 -31.65 5.10
CA LEU A 272 11.33 -33.00 5.57
C LEU A 272 10.29 -33.68 4.66
N GLU A 273 9.26 -32.95 4.19
CA GLU A 273 8.29 -33.50 3.23
C GLU A 273 8.85 -33.84 1.88
N ARG A 274 9.77 -33.03 1.37
CA ARG A 274 10.47 -33.31 0.11
C ARG A 274 11.31 -34.58 0.22
N GLU A 275 11.92 -34.80 1.39
CA GLU A 275 12.67 -36.02 1.67
C GLU A 275 11.74 -37.24 1.77
N GLU A 276 10.60 -37.16 2.50
CA GLU A 276 9.61 -38.24 2.59
C GLU A 276 8.95 -38.56 1.22
N THR A 277 8.63 -37.52 0.43
CA THR A 277 8.07 -37.72 -0.92
C THR A 277 9.08 -38.38 -1.85
N SER A 278 10.34 -37.97 -1.76
CA SER A 278 11.43 -38.57 -2.55
C SER A 278 11.73 -40.01 -2.11
N GLU A 279 11.63 -40.33 -0.84
CA GLU A 279 11.79 -41.71 -0.33
C GLU A 279 10.63 -42.61 -0.79
N ASN A 280 9.41 -42.11 -0.84
CA ASN A 280 8.24 -42.83 -1.37
C ASN A 280 8.33 -43.02 -2.90
N GLU A 281 8.90 -42.06 -3.65
CA GLU A 281 9.21 -42.22 -5.08
C GLU A 281 10.31 -43.23 -5.30
N VAL A 282 11.37 -43.18 -4.50
CA VAL A 282 12.50 -44.16 -4.54
C VAL A 282 11.99 -45.57 -4.24
N PHE A 283 11.00 -45.74 -3.36
CA PHE A 283 10.38 -47.04 -3.06
C PHE A 283 9.67 -47.65 -4.28
N ARG A 284 9.23 -46.81 -5.24
CA ARG A 284 8.59 -47.21 -6.50
C ARG A 284 9.57 -47.49 -7.65
N LEU A 285 10.85 -47.12 -7.49
CA LEU A 285 11.88 -47.35 -8.49
C LEU A 285 12.45 -48.79 -8.46
N GLY A 286 12.90 -49.30 -9.58
CA GLY A 286 13.60 -50.56 -9.67
C GLY A 286 14.95 -50.55 -8.93
N SER A 287 15.46 -51.74 -8.54
CA SER A 287 16.66 -51.86 -7.70
C SER A 287 17.89 -51.09 -8.17
N ALA A 288 18.17 -51.07 -9.48
CA ALA A 288 19.33 -50.39 -10.06
C ALA A 288 19.17 -48.84 -10.11
N GLU A 289 17.97 -48.33 -10.20
CA GLU A 289 17.67 -46.90 -10.15
C GLU A 289 17.69 -46.37 -8.71
N ARG A 290 17.32 -47.24 -7.76
CA ARG A 290 17.37 -46.96 -6.32
C ARG A 290 18.80 -46.77 -5.83
N GLU A 291 19.74 -47.60 -6.26
CA GLU A 291 21.16 -47.47 -5.90
C GLU A 291 21.78 -46.18 -6.44
N ARG A 292 21.48 -45.79 -7.69
CA ARG A 292 21.95 -44.52 -8.28
C ARG A 292 21.41 -43.31 -7.57
N PHE A 293 20.16 -43.35 -7.12
CA PHE A 293 19.52 -42.24 -6.39
C PHE A 293 20.13 -42.06 -5.01
N ILE A 294 20.41 -43.17 -4.28
CA ILE A 294 21.03 -43.15 -2.95
C ILE A 294 22.47 -42.62 -3.06
N GLN A 295 23.26 -43.07 -4.04
CA GLN A 295 24.62 -42.56 -4.26
C GLN A 295 24.68 -41.07 -4.57
N ASN A 296 23.74 -40.53 -5.36
CA ASN A 296 23.64 -39.11 -5.64
C ASN A 296 23.21 -38.26 -4.43
N ARG A 297 22.38 -38.84 -3.52
CA ARG A 297 21.94 -38.19 -2.28
C ARG A 297 23.08 -38.09 -1.26
N ASP A 298 23.89 -39.13 -1.15
CA ASP A 298 25.02 -39.16 -0.22
C ASP A 298 26.15 -38.23 -0.68
N LEU A 299 26.38 -38.10 -2.00
CA LEU A 299 27.29 -37.11 -2.57
C LEU A 299 26.84 -35.66 -2.30
N LYS A 300 25.55 -35.37 -2.42
CA LYS A 300 25.00 -34.02 -2.10
C LYS A 300 24.99 -33.72 -0.60
N ARG A 301 24.89 -34.72 0.28
CA ARG A 301 25.07 -34.56 1.73
C ARG A 301 26.53 -34.32 2.11
N ALA A 302 27.49 -34.95 1.44
CA ALA A 302 28.90 -34.75 1.67
C ALA A 302 29.38 -33.34 1.27
N ASP A 303 28.84 -32.77 0.20
CA ASP A 303 29.14 -31.39 -0.24
C ASP A 303 28.53 -30.29 0.68
N ARG A 304 27.55 -30.62 1.55
CA ARG A 304 26.99 -29.72 2.53
C ARG A 304 27.62 -29.80 3.93
N ALA A 305 28.50 -30.74 4.16
CA ALA A 305 29.23 -30.89 5.42
C ALA A 305 30.43 -29.94 5.45
N CYS A 306 30.30 -28.84 6.19
CA CYS A 306 31.43 -27.94 6.45
C CYS A 306 32.47 -28.63 7.33
N PRO A 307 33.78 -28.67 6.94
CA PRO A 307 34.82 -29.26 7.78
C PRO A 307 35.26 -28.21 8.81
N GLU A 308 34.76 -28.30 10.02
CA GLU A 308 35.43 -27.82 11.25
C GLU A 308 34.50 -28.06 12.46
N SER A 309 34.64 -29.28 13.01
CA SER A 309 34.10 -29.61 14.32
C SER A 309 35.15 -30.29 15.19
N ALA A 310 36.14 -29.51 15.61
CA ALA A 310 36.95 -29.85 16.78
C ALA A 310 36.32 -29.19 18.00
N GLY A 311 35.53 -29.93 18.79
CA GLY A 311 34.91 -29.43 20.02
C GLY A 311 33.56 -30.09 20.41
N ARG A 312 33.34 -31.35 19.99
CA ARG A 312 32.16 -32.11 20.46
C ARG A 312 32.56 -33.16 21.47
N GLU A 313 32.55 -32.81 22.74
CA GLU A 313 32.29 -33.80 23.79
C GLU A 313 31.23 -33.29 24.74
N ARG A 314 30.15 -34.11 24.90
CA ARG A 314 29.03 -34.03 25.85
C ARG A 314 27.82 -33.24 25.42
N PHE A 315 26.95 -33.87 24.64
CA PHE A 315 25.50 -33.82 24.80
C PHE A 315 24.86 -34.98 24.03
N THR A 316 24.84 -36.14 24.65
CA THR A 316 24.03 -37.30 24.20
C THR A 316 22.86 -37.45 25.13
N GLN A 317 21.74 -36.79 24.81
CA GLN A 317 20.39 -37.24 25.24
C GLN A 317 19.36 -36.57 24.31
N ASN A 318 18.68 -37.42 23.52
CA ASN A 318 17.58 -37.14 22.58
C ASN A 318 17.99 -36.55 21.22
N ALA A 319 17.82 -37.33 20.15
CA ALA A 319 18.05 -36.92 18.77
C ALA A 319 17.22 -35.69 18.37
N ASP A 320 16.06 -35.47 18.97
CA ASP A 320 15.19 -34.31 18.76
C ASP A 320 15.78 -33.01 19.36
N GLY A 321 16.48 -33.08 20.50
CA GLY A 321 17.11 -31.92 21.13
C GLY A 321 18.36 -31.42 20.41
N THR A 322 19.08 -32.32 19.73
CA THR A 322 20.25 -31.95 18.88
C THR A 322 19.81 -31.24 17.61
N ALA A 323 18.80 -31.72 16.92
CA ALA A 323 18.26 -31.10 15.70
C ALA A 323 17.67 -29.71 15.99
N GLU A 324 17.00 -29.54 17.13
CA GLU A 324 16.44 -28.24 17.56
C GLU A 324 17.53 -27.21 17.85
N ALA A 325 18.59 -27.62 18.56
CA ALA A 325 19.73 -26.74 18.85
C ALA A 325 20.48 -26.34 17.58
N GLU A 326 20.64 -27.25 16.61
CA GLU A 326 21.25 -26.98 15.31
C GLU A 326 20.41 -25.99 14.48
N LEU A 327 19.08 -26.15 14.46
CA LEU A 327 18.19 -25.21 13.80
C LEU A 327 18.28 -23.81 14.42
N TYR A 328 18.23 -23.71 15.76
CA TYR A 328 18.40 -22.44 16.46
C TYR A 328 19.70 -21.72 16.10
N LEU A 329 20.82 -22.44 16.17
CA LEU A 329 22.14 -21.87 15.83
C LEU A 329 22.22 -21.41 14.39
N ARG A 330 21.67 -22.19 13.46
CA ARG A 330 21.61 -21.82 12.02
C ARG A 330 20.76 -20.55 11.83
N SER A 331 19.61 -20.47 12.44
CA SER A 331 18.71 -19.30 12.36
C SER A 331 19.35 -18.05 12.95
N MET A 332 20.04 -18.17 14.09
CA MET A 332 20.81 -17.07 14.67
C MET A 332 21.95 -16.61 13.76
N GLN A 333 22.68 -17.54 13.15
CA GLN A 333 23.75 -17.21 12.18
C GLN A 333 23.18 -16.49 10.95
N ASN A 334 22.04 -16.93 10.41
CA ASN A 334 21.37 -16.29 9.29
C ASN A 334 20.95 -14.86 9.65
N SER A 335 20.29 -14.67 10.80
CA SER A 335 19.90 -13.34 11.29
C SER A 335 21.10 -12.40 11.47
N PHE A 336 22.21 -12.92 12.00
CA PHE A 336 23.46 -12.15 12.13
C PHE A 336 24.04 -11.75 10.76
N ARG A 337 24.08 -12.68 9.80
CA ARG A 337 24.62 -12.45 8.44
C ARG A 337 23.85 -11.37 7.68
N ILE A 338 22.54 -11.25 7.88
CA ILE A 338 21.70 -10.23 7.23
C ILE A 338 22.09 -8.82 7.69
N SER A 339 22.44 -8.62 8.96
CA SER A 339 22.69 -7.30 9.51
C SER A 339 23.78 -7.27 10.59
N PRO A 340 25.04 -7.66 10.28
CA PRO A 340 26.10 -7.84 11.27
C PRO A 340 26.41 -6.55 12.06
N LEU A 341 26.38 -5.38 11.41
CA LEU A 341 26.63 -4.10 12.07
C LEU A 341 25.52 -3.75 13.10
N ALA A 342 24.28 -4.11 12.80
CA ALA A 342 23.20 -3.87 13.75
C ALA A 342 23.34 -4.73 15.01
N TRP A 343 23.87 -5.94 14.89
CA TRP A 343 24.15 -6.81 16.02
C TRP A 343 25.34 -6.33 16.87
N SER A 344 26.41 -5.84 16.24
CA SER A 344 27.65 -5.48 16.92
C SER A 344 27.68 -4.07 17.52
N THR A 345 26.76 -3.19 17.11
CA THR A 345 26.75 -1.77 17.57
C THR A 345 25.74 -1.47 18.68
N LEU A 346 24.93 -2.43 19.10
CA LEU A 346 23.92 -2.24 20.15
C LEU A 346 24.44 -2.69 21.51
N PRO A 347 24.51 -1.79 22.50
CA PRO A 347 25.01 -2.13 23.83
C PRO A 347 24.08 -3.08 24.62
N ASP A 348 22.79 -3.12 24.26
CA ASP A 348 21.75 -3.93 24.93
C ASP A 348 21.67 -5.38 24.42
N ILE A 349 22.61 -5.80 23.55
CA ILE A 349 22.77 -7.19 23.14
C ILE A 349 23.70 -7.89 24.13
N ASP A 350 23.09 -8.35 25.20
CA ASP A 350 23.73 -9.03 26.33
C ASP A 350 23.24 -10.49 26.44
N ARG A 351 23.63 -11.17 27.50
CA ARG A 351 23.22 -12.55 27.77
C ARG A 351 21.70 -12.69 27.89
N ASP A 352 21.02 -11.71 28.49
CA ASP A 352 19.57 -11.74 28.65
C ASP A 352 18.86 -11.56 27.29
N PHE A 353 19.47 -10.83 26.36
CA PHE A 353 18.98 -10.75 25.00
C PHE A 353 19.00 -12.12 24.31
N PHE A 354 20.11 -12.87 24.40
CA PHE A 354 20.20 -14.21 23.81
C PHE A 354 19.28 -15.21 24.48
N ASN A 355 19.09 -15.16 25.79
CA ASN A 355 18.10 -15.98 26.52
C ASN A 355 16.67 -15.70 26.00
N ARG A 356 16.36 -14.43 25.66
CA ARG A 356 15.07 -14.07 25.06
C ARG A 356 14.94 -14.59 23.63
N CYS A 357 16.00 -14.59 22.83
CA CYS A 357 16.00 -15.18 21.49
C CYS A 357 15.68 -16.67 21.56
N GLU A 358 16.39 -17.42 22.43
CA GLU A 358 16.20 -18.85 22.64
C GLU A 358 14.76 -19.18 23.10
N MET A 359 14.26 -18.46 24.09
CA MET A 359 12.88 -18.61 24.56
C MET A 359 11.85 -18.37 23.42
N GLN A 360 12.03 -17.32 22.62
CA GLN A 360 11.12 -17.03 21.52
C GLN A 360 11.22 -18.06 20.41
N PHE A 361 12.40 -18.58 20.13
CA PHE A 361 12.59 -19.69 19.18
C PHE A 361 11.80 -20.94 19.61
N HIS A 362 11.90 -21.34 20.87
CA HIS A 362 11.13 -22.46 21.41
C HIS A 362 9.62 -22.25 21.30
N HIS A 363 9.12 -21.04 21.63
CA HIS A 363 7.70 -20.72 21.49
C HIS A 363 7.25 -20.74 20.02
N ILE A 364 8.08 -20.22 19.08
CA ILE A 364 7.78 -20.26 17.66
C ILE A 364 7.70 -21.69 17.18
N ARG A 365 8.70 -22.51 17.49
CA ARG A 365 8.73 -23.92 17.09
C ARG A 365 7.53 -24.71 17.67
N GLN A 366 7.22 -24.51 18.94
CA GLN A 366 6.05 -25.14 19.58
C GLN A 366 4.73 -24.69 18.91
N THR A 367 4.60 -23.40 18.58
CA THR A 367 3.40 -22.87 17.95
C THR A 367 3.24 -23.39 16.52
N VAL A 368 4.33 -23.43 15.75
CA VAL A 368 4.34 -23.99 14.37
C VAL A 368 3.95 -25.47 14.39
N ARG A 369 4.50 -26.27 15.32
CA ARG A 369 4.20 -27.71 15.42
C ARG A 369 2.77 -27.99 15.87
N ASN A 370 2.24 -27.23 16.85
CA ASN A 370 1.00 -27.58 17.53
C ASN A 370 -0.17 -26.68 17.13
N SER A 371 0.02 -25.34 17.19
CA SER A 371 -1.08 -24.39 17.05
C SER A 371 -1.45 -24.14 15.59
N PHE A 372 -0.51 -24.26 14.66
CA PHE A 372 -0.80 -24.11 13.23
C PHE A 372 -1.72 -25.22 12.74
N SER A 373 -1.43 -26.47 13.10
CA SER A 373 -2.30 -27.60 12.75
C SER A 373 -3.70 -27.44 13.37
N ALA A 374 -3.78 -27.02 14.64
CA ALA A 374 -5.06 -26.75 15.31
C ALA A 374 -5.86 -25.61 14.65
N ALA A 375 -5.18 -24.62 14.07
CA ALA A 375 -5.79 -23.54 13.29
C ALA A 375 -6.10 -23.95 11.83
N GLY A 376 -5.84 -25.20 11.45
CA GLY A 376 -5.97 -25.68 10.07
C GLY A 376 -4.92 -25.14 9.12
N ILE A 377 -3.79 -24.63 9.64
CA ILE A 377 -2.59 -24.27 8.89
C ILE A 377 -1.68 -25.48 8.93
N ASP A 378 -1.93 -26.43 8.05
CA ASP A 378 -1.07 -27.63 7.94
C ASP A 378 0.06 -27.32 6.94
N ILE A 379 1.22 -27.00 7.49
CA ILE A 379 2.41 -26.64 6.70
C ILE A 379 2.85 -27.77 5.79
N ARG A 380 2.52 -29.04 6.11
CA ARG A 380 2.85 -30.22 5.30
C ARG A 380 1.90 -30.42 4.13
N LYS A 381 0.64 -29.99 4.22
CA LYS A 381 -0.41 -30.15 3.19
C LYS A 381 -0.75 -28.85 2.48
N THR A 382 -0.57 -27.72 3.12
CA THR A 382 -0.94 -26.40 2.62
C THR A 382 0.32 -25.64 2.25
N GLU A 383 0.42 -25.21 0.98
CA GLU A 383 1.49 -24.30 0.59
C GLU A 383 1.28 -22.95 1.27
N VAL A 384 2.27 -22.49 1.98
CA VAL A 384 2.29 -21.16 2.59
C VAL A 384 3.33 -20.28 1.90
N GLU A 385 3.05 -19.00 1.82
CA GLU A 385 3.98 -17.96 1.36
C GLU A 385 4.46 -17.18 2.58
N LEU A 386 5.77 -17.04 2.68
CA LEU A 386 6.44 -16.24 3.71
C LEU A 386 6.70 -14.85 3.15
N GLU A 387 6.44 -13.83 3.97
CA GLU A 387 6.67 -12.43 3.65
C GLU A 387 6.05 -11.94 2.31
N PRO A 388 4.83 -12.38 1.90
CA PRO A 388 4.21 -11.87 0.69
C PRO A 388 3.92 -10.38 0.80
N SER A 389 4.31 -9.63 -0.25
CA SER A 389 4.12 -8.18 -0.30
C SER A 389 2.96 -7.81 -1.22
N PHE A 390 2.14 -6.87 -0.79
CA PHE A 390 0.96 -6.42 -1.51
C PHE A 390 0.94 -4.91 -1.71
N LEU A 391 0.52 -4.51 -2.90
CA LEU A 391 0.11 -3.15 -3.23
C LEU A 391 -1.40 -3.16 -3.48
N CYS A 392 -2.15 -2.28 -2.84
CA CYS A 392 -3.60 -2.20 -3.00
C CYS A 392 -4.04 -0.79 -3.36
N GLU A 393 -4.20 -0.53 -4.66
CA GLU A 393 -4.70 0.76 -5.16
C GLU A 393 -6.11 1.09 -4.67
N ALA A 394 -6.96 0.07 -4.42
CA ALA A 394 -8.30 0.33 -3.92
C ALA A 394 -8.26 1.10 -2.60
N LEU A 395 -7.36 0.73 -1.71
CA LEU A 395 -7.20 1.28 -0.37
C LEU A 395 -6.10 2.37 -0.29
N GLY A 396 -5.26 2.52 -1.33
CA GLY A 396 -4.07 3.36 -1.24
C GLY A 396 -3.11 2.89 -0.14
N LEU A 397 -2.98 1.58 0.02
CA LEU A 397 -2.16 0.94 1.03
C LEU A 397 -1.19 -0.06 0.41
N GLN A 398 -0.08 -0.26 1.10
CA GLN A 398 0.86 -1.34 0.85
C GLN A 398 1.24 -2.01 2.16
N GLY A 399 1.68 -3.27 2.07
CA GLY A 399 2.13 -3.99 3.25
C GLY A 399 2.72 -5.34 2.92
N ARG A 400 3.44 -5.91 3.89
CA ARG A 400 4.02 -7.23 3.83
C ARG A 400 3.48 -8.04 5.01
N MET A 401 2.90 -9.18 4.73
CA MET A 401 2.40 -10.12 5.73
C MET A 401 3.51 -11.10 6.09
N ASP A 402 3.57 -11.58 7.34
CA ASP A 402 4.62 -12.53 7.71
C ASP A 402 4.35 -13.92 7.12
N LEU A 403 3.10 -14.39 7.11
CA LEU A 403 2.72 -15.67 6.51
C LEU A 403 1.29 -15.63 5.95
N LEU A 404 1.13 -16.15 4.74
CA LEU A 404 -0.16 -16.32 4.07
C LEU A 404 -0.25 -17.71 3.47
N THR A 405 -1.39 -18.40 3.64
CA THR A 405 -1.66 -19.65 2.91
C THR A 405 -1.85 -19.35 1.42
N ARG A 406 -1.44 -20.25 0.53
CA ARG A 406 -1.53 -20.04 -0.93
C ARG A 406 -2.96 -19.79 -1.42
N ASN A 407 -3.95 -20.42 -0.80
CA ASN A 407 -5.36 -20.16 -1.08
C ASN A 407 -5.87 -18.86 -0.44
N ALA A 408 -5.02 -18.11 0.28
CA ALA A 408 -5.32 -16.85 0.93
C ALA A 408 -6.53 -16.91 1.90
N ASP A 409 -6.72 -18.03 2.58
CA ASP A 409 -7.78 -18.21 3.57
C ASP A 409 -7.30 -18.03 5.02
N LYS A 410 -5.99 -18.09 5.26
CA LYS A 410 -5.39 -17.89 6.58
C LYS A 410 -4.16 -17.01 6.49
N LEU A 411 -4.09 -16.08 7.41
CA LEU A 411 -2.97 -15.16 7.52
C LEU A 411 -2.46 -15.12 8.97
N VAL A 412 -1.15 -15.11 9.14
CA VAL A 412 -0.49 -15.03 10.46
C VAL A 412 0.49 -13.86 10.44
N GLU A 413 0.47 -13.08 11.50
CA GLU A 413 1.41 -11.97 11.74
C GLU A 413 2.14 -12.18 13.05
N LEU A 414 3.46 -12.17 13.01
CA LEU A 414 4.33 -12.39 14.15
C LEU A 414 4.66 -11.08 14.87
N LYS A 415 4.64 -11.10 16.18
CA LYS A 415 5.07 -9.97 17.03
C LYS A 415 6.00 -10.45 18.13
N SER A 416 7.23 -9.95 18.17
CA SER A 416 8.23 -10.28 19.22
C SER A 416 8.01 -9.55 20.55
N GLY A 417 7.13 -8.54 20.55
CA GLY A 417 6.80 -7.74 21.73
C GLY A 417 5.79 -8.40 22.67
N LYS A 418 5.33 -7.62 23.66
CA LYS A 418 4.27 -8.04 24.58
C LYS A 418 2.89 -7.77 23.98
N ALA A 419 1.94 -8.65 24.25
CA ALA A 419 0.51 -8.37 24.18
C ALA A 419 0.11 -7.47 25.37
N ASP A 420 -1.13 -6.96 25.36
CA ASP A 420 -1.70 -6.30 26.53
C ASP A 420 -2.01 -7.36 27.59
N GLU A 421 -1.62 -7.09 28.85
CA GLU A 421 -1.69 -8.09 29.92
C GLU A 421 -2.89 -7.87 30.87
N TYR A 422 -3.50 -6.70 30.85
CA TYR A 422 -4.60 -6.36 31.78
C TYR A 422 -5.88 -5.97 31.01
N PRO A 423 -7.08 -6.39 31.49
CA PRO A 423 -7.36 -7.33 32.60
C PRO A 423 -7.04 -8.79 32.30
N TYR A 424 -6.88 -9.14 31.04
CA TYR A 424 -6.44 -10.44 30.55
C TYR A 424 -5.54 -10.23 29.33
N ARG A 425 -4.72 -11.22 29.00
CA ARG A 425 -3.81 -11.12 27.86
C ARG A 425 -4.60 -11.05 26.55
N SER A 426 -4.41 -9.97 25.81
CA SER A 426 -5.09 -9.71 24.55
C SER A 426 -4.19 -9.02 23.54
N PRO A 427 -4.42 -9.23 22.25
CA PRO A 427 -3.70 -8.48 21.21
C PRO A 427 -3.94 -6.99 21.31
N LYS A 428 -2.89 -6.21 21.02
CA LYS A 428 -2.96 -4.74 20.97
C LYS A 428 -3.83 -4.27 19.81
N ASP A 429 -4.50 -3.13 19.99
CA ASP A 429 -5.43 -2.58 18.99
C ASP A 429 -4.73 -2.26 17.67
N GLU A 430 -3.51 -1.70 17.69
CA GLU A 430 -2.74 -1.43 16.48
C GLU A 430 -2.41 -2.70 15.69
N HIS A 431 -2.12 -3.82 16.37
CA HIS A 431 -1.85 -5.10 15.70
C HIS A 431 -3.14 -5.75 15.18
N ARG A 432 -4.24 -5.65 15.92
CA ARG A 432 -5.56 -6.13 15.46
C ARG A 432 -6.00 -5.40 14.19
N LEU A 433 -5.82 -4.08 14.17
CA LEU A 433 -6.18 -3.28 12.99
C LEU A 433 -5.28 -3.57 11.81
N GLN A 434 -3.98 -3.84 12.02
CA GLN A 434 -3.08 -4.30 10.97
C GLN A 434 -3.62 -5.54 10.27
N MET A 435 -4.08 -6.54 11.05
CA MET A 435 -4.71 -7.77 10.52
C MET A 435 -5.97 -7.49 9.72
N ALA A 436 -6.82 -6.58 10.23
CA ALA A 436 -8.04 -6.19 9.53
C ALA A 436 -7.75 -5.51 8.18
N LEU A 437 -6.74 -4.64 8.12
CA LEU A 437 -6.31 -3.99 6.88
C LEU A 437 -5.72 -5.00 5.88
N TYR A 438 -5.02 -6.01 6.33
CA TYR A 438 -4.57 -7.10 5.47
C TYR A 438 -5.75 -7.91 4.90
N LYS A 439 -6.81 -8.18 5.68
CA LYS A 439 -8.04 -8.80 5.16
C LYS A 439 -8.70 -7.93 4.08
N GLU A 440 -8.72 -6.60 4.26
CA GLU A 440 -9.20 -5.67 3.22
C GLU A 440 -8.34 -5.75 1.94
N ILE A 441 -7.01 -5.83 2.06
CA ILE A 441 -6.13 -6.04 0.89
C ILE A 441 -6.50 -7.33 0.17
N LEU A 442 -6.67 -8.43 0.88
CA LEU A 442 -7.06 -9.71 0.28
C LEU A 442 -8.44 -9.64 -0.38
N TYR A 443 -9.37 -8.88 0.21
CA TYR A 443 -10.70 -8.66 -0.37
C TYR A 443 -10.61 -7.88 -1.70
N TYR A 444 -9.85 -6.76 -1.76
CA TYR A 444 -9.79 -5.94 -2.96
C TYR A 444 -8.88 -6.50 -4.05
N ASN A 445 -7.79 -7.19 -3.69
CA ASN A 445 -6.81 -7.71 -4.65
C ASN A 445 -7.13 -9.13 -5.14
N LEU A 446 -7.65 -9.99 -4.26
CA LEU A 446 -7.83 -11.42 -4.53
C LEU A 446 -9.30 -11.87 -4.45
N ASP A 447 -10.24 -10.95 -4.30
CA ASP A 447 -11.69 -11.20 -4.15
C ASP A 447 -12.04 -12.16 -2.98
N ARG A 448 -11.18 -12.24 -1.96
CA ARG A 448 -11.42 -13.05 -0.76
C ARG A 448 -12.38 -12.34 0.18
N ARG A 449 -13.59 -12.89 0.40
CA ARG A 449 -14.54 -12.32 1.35
C ARG A 449 -13.99 -12.42 2.78
N HIS A 450 -14.34 -11.45 3.61
CA HIS A 450 -13.84 -11.36 4.99
C HIS A 450 -14.11 -12.63 5.82
N GLU A 451 -15.27 -13.27 5.59
CA GLU A 451 -15.67 -14.51 6.28
C GLU A 451 -14.83 -15.72 5.86
N GLN A 452 -14.19 -15.67 4.69
CA GLN A 452 -13.35 -16.73 4.15
C GLN A 452 -11.91 -16.64 4.64
N VAL A 453 -11.53 -15.52 5.27
CA VAL A 453 -10.16 -15.28 5.72
C VAL A 453 -10.10 -15.26 7.24
N GLN A 454 -9.39 -16.23 7.80
CA GLN A 454 -9.06 -16.27 9.23
C GLN A 454 -7.71 -15.56 9.45
N SER A 455 -7.65 -14.69 10.44
CA SER A 455 -6.45 -13.92 10.76
C SER A 455 -5.99 -14.19 12.18
N TYR A 456 -4.68 -14.41 12.32
CA TYR A 456 -4.06 -14.80 13.58
C TYR A 456 -2.89 -13.88 13.91
N LEU A 457 -2.85 -13.37 15.13
CA LEU A 457 -1.68 -12.75 15.72
C LEU A 457 -0.90 -13.77 16.54
N PHE A 458 0.40 -13.80 16.31
CA PHE A 458 1.31 -14.64 17.03
C PHE A 458 2.34 -13.79 17.80
N TYR A 459 2.24 -13.78 19.11
CA TYR A 459 3.25 -13.14 19.96
C TYR A 459 4.29 -14.15 20.37
N SER A 460 5.49 -14.12 19.76
CA SER A 460 6.53 -15.13 20.03
C SER A 460 7.03 -15.18 21.48
N ARG A 461 6.69 -14.15 22.27
CA ARG A 461 6.91 -14.16 23.72
C ARG A 461 6.05 -15.23 24.44
N TYR A 462 5.00 -15.71 23.80
CA TYR A 462 4.06 -16.68 24.36
C TYR A 462 3.75 -17.73 23.30
N PRO A 463 3.60 -19.01 23.67
CA PRO A 463 3.15 -20.00 22.69
C PRO A 463 1.67 -19.80 22.34
N GLY A 464 1.31 -20.08 21.07
CA GLY A 464 -0.07 -20.09 20.60
C GLY A 464 -0.45 -18.91 19.70
N LEU A 465 -1.62 -19.02 19.08
CA LEU A 465 -2.19 -18.07 18.14
C LEU A 465 -3.39 -17.35 18.75
N TYR A 466 -3.55 -16.08 18.45
CA TYR A 466 -4.72 -15.28 18.80
C TYR A 466 -5.53 -15.01 17.54
N ALA A 467 -6.69 -15.63 17.41
CA ALA A 467 -7.64 -15.26 16.36
C ALA A 467 -8.13 -13.83 16.59
N VAL A 468 -8.13 -13.04 15.53
CA VAL A 468 -8.49 -11.63 15.64
C VAL A 468 -9.55 -11.24 14.61
N ASP A 469 -10.46 -10.41 15.07
CA ASP A 469 -11.42 -9.70 14.23
C ASP A 469 -11.60 -8.28 14.75
N VAL A 470 -12.03 -7.37 13.85
CA VAL A 470 -12.12 -5.94 14.15
C VAL A 470 -13.41 -5.37 13.56
N PRO A 471 -14.17 -4.59 14.34
CA PRO A 471 -15.36 -3.93 13.82
C PRO A 471 -15.08 -3.02 12.62
N ARG A 472 -15.98 -3.00 11.64
CA ARG A 472 -15.88 -2.17 10.42
C ARG A 472 -15.65 -0.69 10.72
N SER A 473 -16.21 -0.17 11.82
CA SER A 473 -16.00 1.21 12.25
C SER A 473 -14.52 1.55 12.49
N HIS A 474 -13.73 0.61 13.02
CA HIS A 474 -12.29 0.81 13.23
C HIS A 474 -11.53 0.86 11.90
N ILE A 475 -11.91 0.02 10.93
CA ILE A 475 -11.33 0.04 9.58
C ILE A 475 -11.64 1.37 8.89
N ARG A 476 -12.89 1.84 8.98
CA ARG A 476 -13.30 3.15 8.44
C ARG A 476 -12.51 4.31 9.06
N ARG A 477 -12.30 4.30 10.38
CA ARG A 477 -11.47 5.29 11.08
C ARG A 477 -10.00 5.22 10.63
N ALA A 478 -9.47 4.03 10.38
CA ALA A 478 -8.13 3.87 9.83
C ALA A 478 -8.01 4.45 8.42
N MET A 479 -9.05 4.31 7.59
CA MET A 479 -9.06 4.90 6.24
C MET A 479 -9.18 6.43 6.29
N ALA A 480 -9.95 6.99 7.22
CA ALA A 480 -9.96 8.43 7.47
C ALA A 480 -8.59 8.93 7.95
N LEU A 481 -7.93 8.20 8.86
CA LEU A 481 -6.57 8.49 9.29
C LEU A 481 -5.56 8.41 8.14
N ARG A 482 -5.70 7.43 7.23
CA ARG A 482 -4.89 7.32 6.02
C ARG A 482 -5.00 8.58 5.14
N ASN A 483 -6.21 9.10 4.96
CA ASN A 483 -6.45 10.32 4.20
C ASN A 483 -5.83 11.54 4.90
N ALA A 484 -5.92 11.63 6.23
CA ALA A 484 -5.28 12.70 7.00
C ALA A 484 -3.74 12.63 6.92
N ILE A 485 -3.13 11.45 6.94
CA ILE A 485 -1.69 11.27 6.72
C ILE A 485 -1.30 11.76 5.31
N LEU A 486 -2.07 11.38 4.29
CA LEU A 486 -1.84 11.85 2.93
C LEU A 486 -1.92 13.39 2.83
N HIS A 487 -2.89 14.01 3.51
CA HIS A 487 -2.99 15.47 3.55
C HIS A 487 -1.73 16.13 4.12
N ILE A 488 -1.16 15.58 5.20
CA ILE A 488 0.14 16.02 5.74
C ILE A 488 1.26 15.86 4.70
N GLU A 489 1.30 14.74 3.98
CA GLU A 489 2.29 14.52 2.91
C GLU A 489 2.16 15.55 1.78
N HIS A 490 0.93 15.90 1.39
CA HIS A 490 0.69 16.95 0.39
C HIS A 490 1.14 18.32 0.89
N ARG A 491 0.88 18.66 2.14
CA ARG A 491 1.33 19.91 2.77
C ARG A 491 2.86 19.99 2.84
N LEU A 492 3.53 18.89 3.21
CA LEU A 492 5.00 18.82 3.17
C LEU A 492 5.55 19.06 1.77
N ARG A 493 4.93 18.47 0.72
CA ARG A 493 5.33 18.65 -0.68
C ARG A 493 5.12 20.08 -1.17
N ARG A 494 4.11 20.79 -0.67
CA ARG A 494 3.86 22.20 -0.95
C ARG A 494 4.81 23.16 -0.22
N GLY A 495 5.68 22.64 0.64
CA GLY A 495 6.64 23.43 1.42
C GLY A 495 6.09 24.00 2.71
N GLU A 496 4.95 23.53 3.19
CA GLU A 496 4.29 23.97 4.44
C GLU A 496 4.94 23.34 5.70
N SER A 497 6.18 22.89 5.62
CA SER A 497 6.88 22.21 6.72
C SER A 497 6.93 23.02 8.01
N ARG A 498 7.05 24.36 7.91
CA ARG A 498 7.07 25.24 9.10
C ARG A 498 5.73 25.23 9.82
N ALA A 499 4.63 25.46 9.08
CA ALA A 499 3.29 25.43 9.65
C ALA A 499 2.97 24.08 10.28
N LEU A 500 3.33 22.97 9.60
CA LEU A 500 3.14 21.62 10.11
C LEU A 500 3.91 21.34 11.40
N ILE A 501 5.13 21.89 11.54
CA ILE A 501 5.91 21.76 12.78
C ILE A 501 5.29 22.61 13.90
N ASP A 502 4.85 23.83 13.60
CA ASP A 502 4.15 24.67 14.57
C ASP A 502 2.83 24.02 15.05
N GLU A 503 2.14 23.28 14.18
CA GLU A 503 0.93 22.51 14.49
C GLU A 503 1.21 21.19 15.22
N LEU A 504 2.43 20.67 15.18
CA LEU A 504 2.82 19.39 15.81
C LEU A 504 2.96 19.58 17.33
N THR A 505 1.84 19.63 18.02
CA THR A 505 1.75 19.88 19.47
C THR A 505 1.36 18.62 20.26
N GLU A 506 1.52 18.67 21.58
CA GLU A 506 1.10 17.58 22.47
C GLU A 506 -0.41 17.31 22.36
N GLU A 507 -1.24 18.35 22.21
CA GLU A 507 -2.69 18.23 22.09
C GLU A 507 -3.11 17.52 20.78
N ARG A 508 -2.41 17.81 19.69
CA ARG A 508 -2.63 17.15 18.39
C ARG A 508 -2.21 15.68 18.38
N LEU A 509 -1.27 15.31 19.25
CA LEU A 509 -0.80 13.94 19.41
C LEU A 509 -1.61 13.16 20.43
N ASN A 510 -1.94 13.77 21.58
CA ASN A 510 -2.75 13.18 22.64
C ASN A 510 -4.24 13.52 22.49
N VAL A 511 -4.82 13.07 21.39
CA VAL A 511 -6.21 13.41 21.00
C VAL A 511 -7.24 13.03 22.07
N ASN A 512 -7.00 11.95 22.82
CA ASN A 512 -7.88 11.49 23.89
C ASN A 512 -7.70 12.24 25.21
N GLY A 513 -6.80 13.24 25.30
CA GLY A 513 -6.51 13.99 26.51
C GLY A 513 -6.00 13.12 27.67
N ARG A 514 -5.28 12.05 27.36
CA ARG A 514 -4.80 11.11 28.38
C ARG A 514 -3.82 11.79 29.34
N GLY A 515 -4.04 11.66 30.64
CA GLY A 515 -3.21 12.26 31.68
C GLY A 515 -2.80 11.30 32.81
N ASP A 516 -3.00 9.98 32.61
CA ASP A 516 -2.67 8.96 33.59
C ASP A 516 -1.15 8.82 33.82
N ARG A 517 -0.78 8.05 34.86
CA ARG A 517 0.62 7.81 35.23
C ARG A 517 1.44 7.18 34.10
N LEU A 518 0.85 6.32 33.29
CA LEU A 518 1.53 5.66 32.15
C LEU A 518 1.90 6.69 31.08
N TYR A 519 0.94 7.55 30.71
CA TYR A 519 1.19 8.62 29.76
C TYR A 519 2.25 9.59 30.27
N THR A 520 2.04 10.14 31.46
CA THR A 520 2.91 11.20 32.02
C THR A 520 4.35 10.72 32.25
N ARG A 521 4.52 9.48 32.72
CA ARG A 521 5.86 8.96 33.09
C ARG A 521 6.64 8.37 31.92
N TYR A 522 5.96 7.78 30.91
CA TYR A 522 6.64 6.99 29.88
C TYR A 522 6.37 7.47 28.46
N LEU A 523 5.15 7.90 28.14
CA LEU A 523 4.79 8.24 26.76
C LEU A 523 5.12 9.71 26.44
N ARG A 524 4.69 10.62 27.29
CA ARG A 524 4.94 12.07 27.15
C ARG A 524 6.43 12.43 27.06
N PRO A 525 7.35 11.94 27.93
CA PRO A 525 8.76 12.27 27.81
C PRO A 525 9.36 11.91 26.45
N ARG A 526 9.07 10.73 25.91
CA ARG A 526 9.54 10.31 24.57
C ARG A 526 9.02 11.22 23.46
N MET A 527 7.79 11.67 23.56
CA MET A 527 7.21 12.64 22.63
C MET A 527 7.95 13.98 22.72
N MET A 528 8.19 14.46 23.94
CA MET A 528 8.86 15.74 24.19
C MET A 528 10.35 15.73 23.80
N GLU A 529 11.03 14.58 23.80
CA GLU A 529 12.38 14.42 23.26
C GLU A 529 12.49 14.83 21.79
N ILE A 530 11.41 14.70 21.03
CA ILE A 530 11.35 15.10 19.61
C ILE A 530 10.78 16.52 19.47
N LEU A 531 9.69 16.84 20.17
CA LEU A 531 9.02 18.12 20.04
C LEU A 531 9.89 19.29 20.51
N THR A 532 10.58 19.13 21.65
CA THR A 532 11.37 20.22 22.24
C THR A 532 12.47 20.73 21.30
N PRO A 533 13.34 19.90 20.70
CA PRO A 533 14.33 20.38 19.75
C PRO A 533 13.70 20.93 18.46
N LEU A 534 12.59 20.34 17.95
CA LEU A 534 11.90 20.85 16.77
C LEU A 534 11.38 22.27 16.96
N HIS A 535 10.70 22.54 18.06
CA HIS A 535 10.18 23.88 18.38
C HIS A 535 11.28 24.84 18.83
N GLY A 536 12.40 24.34 19.31
CA GLY A 536 13.56 25.13 19.72
C GLY A 536 14.44 25.63 18.59
N MET A 537 14.28 25.12 17.36
CA MET A 537 15.12 25.53 16.23
C MET A 537 14.96 27.00 15.90
N ARG A 538 16.08 27.72 15.71
CA ARG A 538 16.14 29.14 15.38
C ARG A 538 17.18 29.45 14.31
N GLY A 539 17.07 30.62 13.68
CA GLY A 539 18.06 31.16 12.77
C GLY A 539 18.32 30.34 11.51
N ALA A 540 19.58 30.31 11.06
CA ALA A 540 19.98 29.62 9.83
C ALA A 540 19.73 28.12 9.86
N GLY A 541 19.84 27.47 11.02
CA GLY A 541 19.57 26.05 11.20
C GLY A 541 18.11 25.68 10.90
N ALA A 542 17.16 26.47 11.38
CA ALA A 542 15.74 26.29 11.05
C ALA A 542 15.48 26.49 9.55
N GLY A 543 16.08 27.55 8.95
CA GLY A 543 15.95 27.80 7.52
C GLY A 543 16.51 26.66 6.65
N TYR A 544 17.67 26.10 7.04
CA TYR A 544 18.25 24.94 6.35
C TYR A 544 17.36 23.70 6.48
N PHE A 545 16.88 23.39 7.68
CA PHE A 545 16.02 22.25 7.95
C PHE A 545 14.72 22.28 7.13
N HIS A 546 14.04 23.44 7.10
CA HIS A 546 12.81 23.58 6.31
C HIS A 546 13.07 23.44 4.79
N ARG A 547 14.19 23.98 4.29
CA ARG A 547 14.60 23.80 2.89
C ARG A 547 14.94 22.34 2.59
N PHE A 548 15.61 21.65 3.52
CA PHE A 548 15.93 20.24 3.38
C PHE A 548 14.67 19.38 3.27
N LEU A 549 13.66 19.65 4.09
CA LEU A 549 12.36 18.94 4.01
C LEU A 549 11.64 19.16 2.67
N THR A 550 11.79 20.33 2.04
CA THR A 550 11.22 20.59 0.71
C THR A 550 12.01 19.93 -0.42
N VAL A 551 13.33 19.73 -0.25
CA VAL A 551 14.18 19.05 -1.23
C VAL A 551 14.06 17.53 -1.16
N PHE A 552 13.87 16.97 0.03
CA PHE A 552 13.53 15.56 0.23
C PHE A 552 12.09 15.28 -0.17
N ARG A 553 11.76 15.65 -1.42
CA ARG A 553 10.57 15.08 -2.07
C ARG A 553 10.82 13.58 -2.17
N PRO A 554 9.99 12.71 -1.60
CA PRO A 554 10.01 11.34 -2.02
C PRO A 554 9.82 11.41 -3.54
N ARG A 555 10.80 10.94 -4.31
CA ARG A 555 10.59 10.75 -5.75
C ARG A 555 9.31 9.96 -5.83
N ALA A 556 8.29 10.50 -6.48
CA ALA A 556 7.13 9.72 -6.87
C ALA A 556 7.73 8.46 -7.48
N THR A 557 7.51 7.31 -6.86
CA THR A 557 7.90 6.04 -7.42
C THR A 557 7.36 6.07 -8.84
N PRO A 558 8.19 5.93 -9.89
CA PRO A 558 7.65 5.85 -11.24
C PRO A 558 6.63 4.72 -11.21
N PRO A 559 5.52 4.83 -11.96
CA PRO A 559 4.58 3.73 -12.05
C PRO A 559 5.40 2.49 -12.35
N VAL A 560 5.22 1.46 -11.53
CA VAL A 560 5.87 0.17 -11.74
C VAL A 560 5.36 -0.28 -13.10
N GLU A 561 6.20 -0.14 -14.11
CA GLU A 561 5.98 -0.84 -15.37
C GLU A 561 5.89 -2.31 -14.97
N SER A 562 4.73 -2.88 -15.20
CA SER A 562 4.48 -4.31 -15.01
C SER A 562 5.49 -5.07 -15.85
N ARG A 563 6.62 -5.46 -15.24
CA ARG A 563 7.43 -6.53 -15.79
C ARG A 563 6.62 -7.80 -15.59
N ARG A 564 6.19 -8.35 -16.72
CA ARG A 564 5.64 -9.70 -16.86
C ARG A 564 6.62 -10.76 -16.34
#